data_a744b4cbd1eee2eeebfbd84593b80116
#
_entry.id   a744b4cbd1eee2eeebfbd84593b80116
#
_cell.length_a   1.000
_cell.length_b   1.000
_cell.length_c   1.000
_cell.angle_alpha   90.00
_cell.angle_beta   90.00
_cell.angle_gamma   90.00
#
_symmetry.space_group_name_H-M   'P 1'
#
loop_
_entity.id
_entity.type
_entity.pdbx_description
1 polymer ?
#
loop_
_entity_poly.entity_id
_entity_poly.type
_entity_poly.pdbx_seq_one_letter_code
_entity_poly.pdbx_strand_id
1 'polypeptide(L)'
;MSHQCQCQNTPFVLSDSERAAIQHEMHHYEDPRAASIEALKIVQKERGWVPDGAITSIAEVLGIPASDVEGVATFYSQIFRQPVGRHIIRYCDSVVCFINGYETIQQKLEQKLGIKPGQTTADQRFTLLPVCCLETAIKART
;
A
#
# COMPACT_ATOMS: atom_id res chain seq x y z
N MET A 1 -11.11 -29.06 -1.14
CA MET A 1 -11.46 -28.19 -0.01
C MET A 1 -11.39 -26.76 -0.50
N SER A 2 -12.55 -26.18 -0.75
CA SER A 2 -12.71 -24.84 -1.30
C SER A 2 -12.48 -23.82 -0.19
N HIS A 3 -11.39 -23.06 -0.28
CA HIS A 3 -11.24 -21.82 0.51
C HIS A 3 -12.27 -20.82 0.02
N GLN A 4 -13.38 -20.74 0.70
CA GLN A 4 -14.35 -19.67 0.54
C GLN A 4 -13.65 -18.38 1.00
N CYS A 5 -13.30 -17.55 0.02
CA CYS A 5 -12.97 -16.15 0.24
C CYS A 5 -14.24 -15.50 0.82
N GLN A 6 -14.28 -15.32 2.13
CA GLN A 6 -15.31 -14.50 2.77
C GLN A 6 -15.04 -13.05 2.40
N CYS A 7 -15.57 -12.62 1.27
CA CYS A 7 -15.77 -11.21 1.01
C CYS A 7 -16.73 -10.69 2.08
N GLN A 8 -16.18 -10.10 3.13
CA GLN A 8 -16.98 -9.33 4.08
C GLN A 8 -17.51 -8.11 3.34
N ASN A 9 -18.73 -8.26 2.84
CA ASN A 9 -19.46 -7.23 2.11
C ASN A 9 -20.08 -6.24 3.12
N THR A 10 -19.24 -5.62 3.95
CA THR A 10 -19.66 -4.45 4.70
C THR A 10 -19.58 -3.27 3.74
N PRO A 11 -20.67 -2.50 3.56
CA PRO A 11 -20.64 -1.33 2.71
C PRO A 11 -19.58 -0.36 3.24
N PHE A 12 -18.55 -0.13 2.42
CA PHE A 12 -17.51 0.83 2.75
C PHE A 12 -18.07 2.23 2.54
N VAL A 13 -17.92 3.08 3.54
CA VAL A 13 -18.31 4.49 3.46
C VAL A 13 -17.10 5.34 3.85
N LEU A 14 -16.75 6.29 2.98
CA LEU A 14 -15.78 7.34 3.32
C LEU A 14 -16.34 8.20 4.45
N SER A 15 -15.49 8.54 5.42
CA SER A 15 -15.86 9.53 6.43
C SER A 15 -16.02 10.93 5.79
N ASP A 16 -16.75 11.80 6.46
CA ASP A 16 -16.92 13.18 5.98
C ASP A 16 -15.57 13.92 5.89
N SER A 17 -14.65 13.64 6.81
CA SER A 17 -13.29 14.18 6.79
C SER A 17 -12.47 13.70 5.60
N GLU A 18 -12.52 12.39 5.29
CA GLU A 18 -11.86 11.81 4.12
C GLU A 18 -12.41 12.42 2.82
N ARG A 19 -13.74 12.49 2.72
CA ARG A 19 -14.41 13.07 1.54
C ARG A 19 -14.05 14.53 1.34
N ALA A 20 -14.08 15.35 2.39
CA ALA A 20 -13.72 16.76 2.33
C ALA A 20 -12.24 16.95 1.94
N ALA A 21 -11.33 16.13 2.50
CA ALA A 21 -9.92 16.19 2.15
C ALA A 21 -9.67 15.80 0.69
N ILE A 22 -10.35 14.77 0.17
CA ILE A 22 -10.24 14.37 -1.24
C ILE A 22 -10.76 15.49 -2.16
N GLN A 23 -11.89 16.08 -1.83
CA GLN A 23 -12.45 17.20 -2.61
C GLN A 23 -11.51 18.43 -2.60
N HIS A 24 -10.88 18.69 -1.47
CA HIS A 24 -9.89 19.77 -1.38
C HIS A 24 -8.69 19.50 -2.31
N GLU A 25 -8.18 18.27 -2.31
CA GLU A 25 -7.06 17.90 -3.21
C GLU A 25 -7.44 17.99 -4.69
N MET A 26 -8.68 17.67 -5.06
CA MET A 26 -9.15 17.78 -6.45
C MET A 26 -9.00 19.20 -7.02
N HIS A 27 -9.10 20.23 -6.20
CA HIS A 27 -8.94 21.63 -6.64
C HIS A 27 -7.49 21.99 -7.03
N HIS A 28 -6.51 21.18 -6.65
CA HIS A 28 -5.11 21.39 -7.00
C HIS A 28 -4.73 20.81 -8.37
N TYR A 29 -5.62 20.03 -8.99
CA TYR A 29 -5.36 19.34 -10.24
C TYR A 29 -6.43 19.68 -11.28
N GLU A 30 -6.01 19.88 -12.53
CA GLU A 30 -6.94 20.09 -13.65
C GLU A 30 -7.69 18.80 -14.01
N ASP A 31 -7.02 17.64 -13.88
CA ASP A 31 -7.61 16.32 -14.13
C ASP A 31 -7.88 15.60 -12.82
N PRO A 32 -9.13 15.20 -12.55
CA PRO A 32 -9.47 14.41 -11.35
C PRO A 32 -8.64 13.12 -11.19
N ARG A 33 -8.17 12.54 -12.31
CA ARG A 33 -7.31 11.36 -12.29
C ARG A 33 -5.98 11.62 -11.58
N ALA A 34 -5.43 12.83 -11.72
CA ALA A 34 -4.19 13.20 -11.04
C ALA A 34 -4.35 13.23 -9.51
N ALA A 35 -5.54 13.47 -9.00
CA ALA A 35 -5.83 13.46 -7.57
C ALA A 35 -5.96 12.03 -6.99
N SER A 36 -5.98 10.99 -7.81
CA SER A 36 -6.20 9.60 -7.35
C SER A 36 -5.18 9.15 -6.32
N ILE A 37 -3.90 9.43 -6.52
CA ILE A 37 -2.86 9.01 -5.58
C ILE A 37 -3.00 9.71 -4.23
N GLU A 38 -3.33 10.99 -4.21
CA GLU A 38 -3.55 11.71 -2.95
C GLU A 38 -4.81 11.23 -2.24
N ALA A 39 -5.89 10.94 -2.96
CA ALA A 39 -7.09 10.34 -2.40
C ALA A 39 -6.80 8.98 -1.72
N LEU A 40 -6.01 8.12 -2.37
CA LEU A 40 -5.58 6.84 -1.81
C LEU A 40 -4.72 7.03 -0.54
N LYS A 41 -3.81 7.99 -0.56
CA LYS A 41 -2.98 8.32 0.62
C LYS A 41 -3.82 8.83 1.80
N ILE A 42 -4.84 9.65 1.55
CA ILE A 42 -5.75 10.14 2.59
C ILE A 42 -6.43 8.98 3.30
N VAL A 43 -7.03 8.06 2.53
CA VAL A 43 -7.69 6.87 3.09
C VAL A 43 -6.69 5.98 3.83
N GLN A 44 -5.51 5.75 3.26
CA GLN A 44 -4.48 4.94 3.89
C GLN A 44 -3.97 5.53 5.20
N LYS A 45 -3.84 6.84 5.27
CA LYS A 45 -3.42 7.55 6.50
C LYS A 45 -4.40 7.36 7.64
N GLU A 46 -5.70 7.41 7.34
CA GLU A 46 -6.75 7.25 8.35
C GLU A 46 -6.94 5.79 8.79
N ARG A 47 -6.82 4.85 7.85
CA ARG A 47 -7.19 3.44 8.05
C ARG A 47 -6.01 2.48 8.11
N GLY A 48 -4.81 2.93 7.72
CA GLY A 48 -3.60 2.12 7.63
C GLY A 48 -3.46 1.34 6.32
N TRP A 49 -4.53 1.14 5.57
CA TRP A 49 -4.57 0.45 4.28
C TRP A 49 -5.81 0.86 3.47
N VAL A 50 -5.87 0.49 2.20
CA VAL A 50 -6.97 0.83 1.29
C VAL A 50 -7.79 -0.43 0.97
N PRO A 51 -8.98 -0.61 1.57
CA PRO A 51 -9.89 -1.71 1.24
C PRO A 51 -10.53 -1.54 -0.13
N ASP A 52 -11.07 -2.65 -0.68
CA ASP A 52 -11.71 -2.65 -2.01
C ASP A 52 -12.87 -1.64 -2.11
N GLY A 53 -13.68 -1.54 -1.07
CA GLY A 53 -14.77 -0.57 -1.04
C GLY A 53 -14.31 0.89 -1.10
N ALA A 54 -13.09 1.19 -0.65
CA ALA A 54 -12.52 2.52 -0.74
C ALA A 54 -12.25 2.93 -2.18
N ILE A 55 -11.82 2.00 -3.03
CA ILE A 55 -11.58 2.24 -4.46
C ILE A 55 -12.83 2.76 -5.15
N THR A 56 -13.95 2.09 -4.93
CA THR A 56 -15.25 2.49 -5.49
C THR A 56 -15.68 3.86 -4.97
N SER A 57 -15.59 4.08 -3.66
CA SER A 57 -15.99 5.34 -3.04
C SER A 57 -15.10 6.53 -3.46
N ILE A 58 -13.79 6.32 -3.62
CA ILE A 58 -12.87 7.31 -4.15
C ILE A 58 -13.23 7.63 -5.60
N ALA A 59 -13.47 6.61 -6.43
CA ALA A 59 -13.84 6.76 -7.84
C ALA A 59 -15.12 7.60 -7.99
N GLU A 60 -16.12 7.37 -7.15
CA GLU A 60 -17.36 8.16 -7.12
C GLU A 60 -17.10 9.64 -6.79
N VAL A 61 -16.26 9.93 -5.79
CA VAL A 61 -15.91 11.31 -5.42
C VAL A 61 -15.13 12.01 -6.54
N LEU A 62 -14.21 11.32 -7.19
CA LEU A 62 -13.40 11.84 -8.28
C LEU A 62 -14.18 11.91 -9.62
N GLY A 63 -15.28 11.19 -9.76
CA GLY A 63 -16.05 11.11 -11.00
C GLY A 63 -15.33 10.35 -12.12
N ILE A 64 -14.51 9.36 -11.77
CA ILE A 64 -13.74 8.52 -12.71
C ILE A 64 -14.08 7.03 -12.52
N PRO A 65 -13.77 6.16 -13.50
CA PRO A 65 -13.97 4.73 -13.34
C PRO A 65 -13.15 4.15 -12.18
N ALA A 66 -13.74 3.19 -11.44
CA ALA A 66 -13.05 2.50 -10.35
C ALA A 66 -11.78 1.76 -10.82
N SER A 67 -11.76 1.28 -12.07
CA SER A 67 -10.59 0.67 -12.70
C SER A 67 -9.38 1.61 -12.78
N ASP A 68 -9.60 2.90 -12.97
CA ASP A 68 -8.52 3.89 -13.02
C ASP A 68 -7.90 4.07 -11.63
N VAL A 69 -8.72 4.15 -10.59
CA VAL A 69 -8.26 4.22 -9.19
C VAL A 69 -7.53 2.93 -8.79
N GLU A 70 -8.07 1.77 -9.16
CA GLU A 70 -7.43 0.47 -8.92
C GLU A 70 -6.08 0.37 -9.62
N GLY A 71 -5.98 0.83 -10.86
CA GLY A 71 -4.72 0.89 -11.60
C GLY A 71 -3.65 1.70 -10.87
N VAL A 72 -4.00 2.84 -10.31
CA VAL A 72 -3.09 3.67 -9.50
C VAL A 72 -2.72 2.95 -8.20
N ALA A 73 -3.70 2.35 -7.51
CA ALA A 73 -3.48 1.66 -6.25
C ALA A 73 -2.56 0.43 -6.39
N THR A 74 -2.62 -0.28 -7.50
CA THR A 74 -1.76 -1.43 -7.79
C THR A 74 -0.39 -1.05 -8.34
N PHE A 75 -0.29 0.05 -9.08
CA PHE A 75 0.97 0.54 -9.62
C PHE A 75 1.92 1.04 -8.51
N TYR A 76 1.40 1.75 -7.52
CA TYR A 76 2.21 2.31 -6.45
C TYR A 76 2.35 1.32 -5.28
N SER A 77 3.53 0.76 -5.12
CA SER A 77 3.86 -0.22 -4.06
C SER A 77 3.70 0.31 -2.62
N GLN A 78 3.54 1.62 -2.46
CA GLN A 78 3.32 2.27 -1.17
C GLN A 78 1.84 2.34 -0.78
N ILE A 79 0.94 1.97 -1.67
CA ILE A 79 -0.49 1.83 -1.39
C ILE A 79 -0.77 0.39 -0.99
N PHE A 80 -1.24 0.20 0.23
CA PHE A 80 -1.47 -1.13 0.81
C PHE A 80 -2.91 -1.56 0.59
N ARG A 81 -3.09 -2.65 -0.15
CA ARG A 81 -4.41 -3.21 -0.48
C ARG A 81 -4.88 -4.25 0.55
N GLN A 82 -4.07 -4.54 1.54
CA GLN A 82 -4.35 -5.46 2.64
C GLN A 82 -3.91 -4.84 3.95
N PRO A 83 -4.48 -5.26 5.09
CA PRO A 83 -4.01 -4.82 6.39
C PRO A 83 -2.52 -5.05 6.57
N VAL A 84 -1.82 -4.03 7.03
CA VAL A 84 -0.39 -4.06 7.32
C VAL A 84 -0.13 -3.82 8.80
N GLY A 85 1.05 -4.20 9.27
CA GLY A 85 1.47 -3.96 10.63
C GLY A 85 1.75 -2.48 10.91
N ARG A 86 1.93 -2.16 12.18
CA ARG A 86 2.23 -0.81 12.63
C ARG A 86 3.53 -0.26 12.05
N HIS A 87 4.52 -1.14 11.85
CA HIS A 87 5.81 -0.81 11.25
C HIS A 87 6.02 -1.64 10.00
N ILE A 88 6.38 -0.99 8.92
CA ILE A 88 6.64 -1.65 7.64
C ILE A 88 8.14 -1.65 7.39
N ILE A 89 8.71 -2.85 7.31
CA ILE A 89 10.10 -3.05 6.97
C ILE A 89 10.19 -3.29 5.48
N ARG A 90 10.90 -2.42 4.78
CA ARG A 90 11.11 -2.51 3.34
C ARG A 90 12.56 -2.87 3.06
N TYR A 91 12.76 -3.80 2.16
CA TYR A 91 14.09 -4.14 1.65
C TYR A 91 14.07 -4.11 0.11
N CYS A 92 15.18 -3.75 -0.48
CA CYS A 92 15.31 -3.68 -1.93
C CYS A 92 15.66 -5.05 -2.50
N ASP A 93 14.86 -5.53 -3.46
CA ASP A 93 15.07 -6.77 -4.20
C ASP A 93 15.49 -6.55 -5.67
N SER A 94 15.97 -5.34 -5.99
CA SER A 94 16.44 -5.00 -7.33
C SER A 94 17.75 -5.70 -7.69
N VAL A 95 18.09 -5.68 -8.99
CA VAL A 95 19.27 -6.37 -9.55
C VAL A 95 20.58 -5.98 -8.83
N VAL A 96 20.80 -4.70 -8.56
CA VAL A 96 22.02 -4.23 -7.86
C VAL A 96 22.06 -4.76 -6.43
N CYS A 97 20.96 -4.77 -5.72
CA CYS A 97 20.88 -5.33 -4.38
C CYS A 97 21.00 -6.85 -4.37
N PHE A 98 20.54 -7.53 -5.44
CA PHE A 98 20.74 -8.96 -5.65
C PHE A 98 22.25 -9.28 -5.74
N ILE A 99 22.99 -8.56 -6.58
CA ILE A 99 24.44 -8.72 -6.71
C ILE A 99 25.16 -8.47 -5.36
N ASN A 100 24.64 -7.55 -4.56
CA ASN A 100 25.19 -7.23 -3.23
C ASN A 100 24.68 -8.16 -2.11
N GLY A 101 23.88 -9.18 -2.43
CA GLY A 101 23.45 -10.22 -1.49
C GLY A 101 22.26 -9.86 -0.60
N TYR A 102 21.24 -9.18 -1.14
CA TYR A 102 20.02 -8.86 -0.37
C TYR A 102 19.34 -10.10 0.23
N GLU A 103 19.49 -11.26 -0.41
CA GLU A 103 18.91 -12.52 0.05
C GLU A 103 19.33 -12.88 1.48
N THR A 104 20.58 -12.59 1.84
CA THR A 104 21.08 -12.80 3.21
C THR A 104 20.34 -11.90 4.22
N ILE A 105 20.07 -10.66 3.84
CA ILE A 105 19.31 -9.70 4.68
C ILE A 105 17.86 -10.17 4.81
N GLN A 106 17.25 -10.56 3.70
CA GLN A 106 15.90 -11.11 3.68
C GLN A 106 15.75 -12.31 4.61
N GLN A 107 16.63 -13.30 4.50
CA GLN A 107 16.62 -14.49 5.34
C GLN A 107 16.75 -14.16 6.83
N LYS A 108 17.64 -13.26 7.19
CA LYS A 108 17.79 -12.80 8.58
C LYS A 108 16.54 -12.10 9.10
N LEU A 109 15.88 -11.29 8.28
CA LEU A 109 14.63 -10.63 8.63
C LEU A 109 13.50 -11.65 8.81
N GLU A 110 13.37 -12.60 7.88
CA GLU A 110 12.39 -13.69 7.98
C GLU A 110 12.56 -14.52 9.26
N GLN A 111 13.80 -14.86 9.60
CA GLN A 111 14.11 -15.60 10.83
C GLN A 111 13.78 -14.82 12.10
N LYS A 112 14.12 -13.52 12.13
CA LYS A 112 13.86 -12.68 13.31
C LYS A 112 12.38 -12.38 13.51
N LEU A 113 11.65 -12.17 12.41
CA LEU A 113 10.24 -11.80 12.46
C LEU A 113 9.30 -13.01 12.45
N GLY A 114 9.78 -14.18 12.01
CA GLY A 114 8.96 -15.37 11.85
C GLY A 114 7.92 -15.26 10.75
N ILE A 115 8.16 -14.40 9.75
CA ILE A 115 7.25 -14.15 8.61
C ILE A 115 8.03 -14.18 7.30
N LYS A 116 7.30 -14.39 6.20
CA LYS A 116 7.81 -14.28 4.83
C LYS A 116 7.52 -12.92 4.23
N PRO A 117 8.18 -12.53 3.12
CA PRO A 117 7.85 -11.30 2.39
C PRO A 117 6.36 -11.21 2.06
N GLY A 118 5.78 -10.04 2.28
CA GLY A 118 4.35 -9.79 2.10
C GLY A 118 3.47 -10.18 3.31
N GLN A 119 4.05 -10.72 4.36
CA GLN A 119 3.31 -11.12 5.56
C GLN A 119 3.48 -10.13 6.72
N THR A 120 2.52 -10.19 7.64
CA THR A 120 2.53 -9.41 8.89
C THR A 120 2.72 -10.35 10.08
N THR A 121 3.46 -9.92 11.10
CA THR A 121 3.64 -10.68 12.34
C THR A 121 2.31 -10.90 13.06
N ALA A 122 2.21 -11.99 13.84
CA ALA A 122 0.99 -12.35 14.57
C ALA A 122 0.52 -11.26 15.55
N ASP A 123 1.45 -10.48 16.10
CA ASP A 123 1.16 -9.34 16.98
C ASP A 123 0.79 -8.04 16.19
N GLN A 124 0.74 -8.12 14.87
CA GLN A 124 0.42 -7.02 13.96
C GLN A 124 1.34 -5.78 14.08
N ARG A 125 2.57 -5.99 14.54
CA ARG A 125 3.55 -4.91 14.69
C ARG A 125 4.37 -4.68 13.43
N PHE A 126 4.76 -5.73 12.73
CA PHE A 126 5.69 -5.66 11.60
C PHE A 126 5.13 -6.32 10.36
N THR A 127 5.32 -5.66 9.22
CA THR A 127 5.09 -6.22 7.89
C THR A 127 6.39 -6.12 7.09
N LEU A 128 6.78 -7.20 6.43
CA LEU A 128 7.98 -7.26 5.60
C LEU A 128 7.60 -7.15 4.13
N LEU A 129 8.09 -6.11 3.43
CA LEU A 129 7.76 -5.87 2.03
C LEU A 129 9.00 -5.71 1.16
N PRO A 130 9.11 -6.45 0.04
CA PRO A 130 10.10 -6.16 -0.98
C PRO A 130 9.70 -4.91 -1.77
N VAL A 131 10.69 -4.13 -2.19
CA VAL A 131 10.50 -2.95 -3.06
C VAL A 131 11.57 -2.92 -4.14
N CYS A 132 11.22 -2.41 -5.33
CA CYS A 132 12.12 -2.42 -6.48
C CYS A 132 13.37 -1.56 -6.29
N CYS A 133 13.28 -0.40 -5.65
CA CYS A 133 14.43 0.45 -5.38
C CYS A 133 14.13 1.43 -4.24
N LEU A 134 15.04 1.52 -3.27
CA LEU A 134 14.97 2.49 -2.17
C LEU A 134 15.88 3.70 -2.42
N GLU A 135 16.59 3.76 -3.55
CA GLU A 135 17.57 4.80 -3.92
C GLU A 135 18.68 5.04 -2.88
N THR A 136 18.74 4.22 -1.85
CA THR A 136 19.72 4.32 -0.76
C THR A 136 20.84 3.29 -0.86
N ALA A 137 20.84 2.44 -1.89
CA ALA A 137 21.83 1.38 -2.07
C ALA A 137 23.29 1.89 -2.13
N ILE A 138 23.48 3.14 -2.54
CA ILE A 138 24.81 3.79 -2.58
C ILE A 138 25.25 4.23 -1.18
N LYS A 139 24.32 4.52 -0.28
CA LYS A 139 24.64 4.98 1.10
C LYS A 139 24.86 3.81 2.09
N ALA A 140 24.44 2.61 1.74
CA ALA A 140 24.58 1.44 2.62
C ALA A 140 26.02 0.86 2.66
N ARG A 141 26.98 1.50 2.04
CA ARG A 141 28.40 1.08 1.97
C ARG A 141 29.36 1.87 2.86
N THR A 142 28.85 2.72 3.75
CA THR A 142 29.70 3.40 4.73
C THR A 142 29.47 2.90 6.13
#